data_66fd07b6085bfde26d4f05b6f061fe32
#
_entry.id   66fd07b6085bfde26d4f05b6f061fe32
#
_cell.length_a   1.000
_cell.length_b   1.000
_cell.length_c   1.000
_cell.angle_alpha   90.00
_cell.angle_beta   90.00
_cell.angle_gamma   90.00
#
_symmetry.space_group_name_H-M   'P 1'
#
loop_
_entity.id
_entity.type
_entity.pdbx_description
1 polymer ?
#
loop_
_entity_poly.entity_id
_entity_poly.type
_entity_poly.pdbx_seq_one_letter_code
_entity_poly.pdbx_strand_id
1 'polypeptide(L)'
;MKNILEKIRKYNFWDGKNLNTGFIRKDYLDRISGLTGNKLIKLLVGQRRSGKSYVLRQLMDILITKKNVKPANIFYVNKEYSAFDDIKSSSDLEALFEVYIDVIKPSGKIYIFLDEVQNIEKWESFVNSYSQDFTREYEVFLTGSNSKLLSGELATLLSGRYVEFEISPFNYFETIDFTSQKPARESFIDFIITGGLPELFNISKEESQRYYVDSLKNTIILRDIVERHNIKDPALLEDIFKFMVVNTGNLISISSIIKWFKSRQKKTNYETLSAYSGYITDTFIMHKAERFNLRGKKILGGECKYYLNDLAFKNYLYGFSASDMGYNLENYVFNQLRRLGYIVNVGVLNNLKIDFVAKKPEKTLYVQVCYLLSTPEVIEREFGNLLRIQDNHEKIVVSLDEVNFSDYQGIRHFHPWELK
;
A
#
# COMPACT_ATOMS: atom_id res chain seq x y z
N MET A 1 -1.19 -4.83 -35.25
CA MET A 1 -1.77 -3.79 -34.40
C MET A 1 -3.27 -3.57 -34.58
N LYS A 2 -3.86 -3.39 -35.80
CA LYS A 2 -5.32 -3.24 -35.96
C LYS A 2 -6.14 -4.35 -35.31
N ASN A 3 -5.72 -5.64 -35.46
CA ASN A 3 -6.38 -6.76 -34.80
C ASN A 3 -6.29 -6.69 -33.28
N ILE A 4 -5.21 -6.14 -32.72
CA ILE A 4 -5.05 -5.95 -31.27
C ILE A 4 -6.00 -4.83 -30.83
N LEU A 5 -6.09 -3.72 -31.57
CA LEU A 5 -7.01 -2.63 -31.25
C LEU A 5 -8.47 -3.12 -31.12
N GLU A 6 -8.92 -3.99 -32.04
CA GLU A 6 -10.27 -4.59 -31.95
C GLU A 6 -10.41 -5.50 -30.71
N LYS A 7 -9.38 -6.29 -30.37
CA LYS A 7 -9.41 -7.14 -29.16
C LYS A 7 -9.52 -6.30 -27.88
N ILE A 8 -8.82 -5.15 -27.82
CA ILE A 8 -8.81 -4.30 -26.61
C ILE A 8 -10.00 -3.34 -26.54
N ARG A 9 -10.76 -3.16 -27.61
CA ARG A 9 -11.95 -2.30 -27.65
C ARG A 9 -12.92 -2.62 -26.52
N LYS A 10 -13.12 -3.90 -26.20
CA LYS A 10 -14.01 -4.34 -25.11
C LYS A 10 -13.55 -3.92 -23.70
N TYR A 11 -12.29 -3.57 -23.52
CA TYR A 11 -11.70 -3.13 -22.25
C TYR A 11 -11.59 -1.60 -22.15
N ASN A 12 -11.89 -0.92 -23.27
CA ASN A 12 -11.92 0.53 -23.35
C ASN A 12 -13.39 1.01 -23.39
N PHE A 13 -13.65 2.24 -23.03
CA PHE A 13 -15.00 2.82 -22.97
C PHE A 13 -15.52 3.30 -24.33
N TRP A 14 -14.80 3.05 -25.44
CA TRP A 14 -15.06 3.67 -26.75
C TRP A 14 -16.45 3.43 -27.32
N ASP A 15 -17.09 2.31 -26.95
CA ASP A 15 -18.45 1.94 -27.41
C ASP A 15 -19.54 2.37 -26.40
N GLY A 16 -19.21 3.21 -25.42
CA GLY A 16 -20.16 3.69 -24.42
C GLY A 16 -20.61 2.64 -23.40
N LYS A 17 -19.92 1.49 -23.29
CA LYS A 17 -20.21 0.44 -22.32
C LYS A 17 -19.71 0.85 -20.92
N ASN A 18 -20.54 0.61 -19.91
CA ASN A 18 -20.14 0.75 -18.52
C ASN A 18 -19.24 -0.43 -18.14
N LEU A 19 -18.04 -0.14 -17.62
CA LEU A 19 -17.20 -1.17 -17.03
C LEU A 19 -17.54 -1.33 -15.54
N ASN A 20 -17.33 -2.56 -15.03
CA ASN A 20 -17.46 -2.81 -13.60
C ASN A 20 -16.36 -2.05 -12.84
N THR A 21 -16.76 -1.05 -12.05
CA THR A 21 -15.89 -0.21 -11.25
C THR A 21 -15.75 -0.70 -9.81
N GLY A 22 -16.51 -1.73 -9.41
CA GLY A 22 -16.48 -2.30 -8.05
C GLY A 22 -16.87 -1.31 -6.96
N PHE A 23 -16.42 -1.58 -5.74
CA PHE A 23 -16.62 -0.69 -4.59
C PHE A 23 -15.85 0.63 -4.76
N ILE A 24 -16.56 1.75 -4.63
CA ILE A 24 -15.99 3.09 -4.87
C ILE A 24 -15.06 3.53 -3.73
N ARG A 25 -13.80 3.72 -4.05
CA ARG A 25 -12.74 4.10 -3.09
C ARG A 25 -12.60 5.62 -3.02
N LYS A 26 -13.59 6.27 -2.40
CA LYS A 26 -13.79 7.71 -2.45
C LYS A 26 -12.55 8.52 -2.07
N ASP A 27 -11.87 8.18 -0.97
CA ASP A 27 -10.71 8.94 -0.48
C ASP A 27 -9.56 8.97 -1.49
N TYR A 28 -9.29 7.84 -2.17
CA TYR A 28 -8.30 7.79 -3.24
C TYR A 28 -8.74 8.61 -4.45
N LEU A 29 -10.00 8.48 -4.84
CA LEU A 29 -10.54 9.21 -5.98
C LEU A 29 -10.50 10.73 -5.78
N ASP A 30 -10.88 11.21 -4.60
CA ASP A 30 -10.87 12.64 -4.26
C ASP A 30 -9.42 13.17 -4.30
N ARG A 31 -8.47 12.45 -3.71
CA ARG A 31 -7.04 12.82 -3.72
C ARG A 31 -6.43 12.83 -5.12
N ILE A 32 -6.68 11.79 -5.92
CA ILE A 32 -6.12 11.69 -7.27
C ILE A 32 -6.81 12.67 -8.22
N SER A 33 -8.14 12.81 -8.14
CA SER A 33 -8.91 13.75 -8.97
C SER A 33 -8.55 15.20 -8.70
N GLY A 34 -8.12 15.54 -7.49
CA GLY A 34 -7.60 16.87 -7.16
C GLY A 34 -6.33 17.25 -7.90
N LEU A 35 -5.62 16.26 -8.47
CA LEU A 35 -4.40 16.44 -9.27
C LEU A 35 -4.64 16.17 -10.76
N THR A 36 -5.89 16.00 -11.21
CA THR A 36 -6.21 15.95 -12.65
C THR A 36 -6.13 17.34 -13.27
N GLY A 37 -5.70 17.39 -14.52
CA GLY A 37 -5.59 18.66 -15.28
C GLY A 37 -4.19 19.26 -15.26
N ASN A 38 -3.22 18.66 -14.56
CA ASN A 38 -1.81 19.02 -14.64
C ASN A 38 -1.00 18.00 -15.47
N LYS A 39 0.27 18.31 -15.74
CA LYS A 39 1.16 17.43 -16.53
C LYS A 39 1.85 16.35 -15.69
N LEU A 40 1.57 16.25 -14.39
CA LEU A 40 2.20 15.23 -13.56
C LEU A 40 1.61 13.84 -13.88
N ILE A 41 2.47 12.85 -13.98
CA ILE A 41 2.09 11.45 -14.10
C ILE A 41 1.52 10.99 -12.75
N LYS A 42 0.35 10.36 -12.75
CA LYS A 42 -0.28 9.78 -11.55
C LYS A 42 0.09 8.32 -11.50
N LEU A 43 0.93 7.95 -10.54
CA LEU A 43 1.39 6.58 -10.34
C LEU A 43 0.71 5.97 -9.13
N LEU A 44 -0.10 4.94 -9.36
CA LEU A 44 -0.78 4.16 -8.33
C LEU A 44 0.05 2.91 -8.06
N VAL A 45 0.70 2.86 -6.93
CA VAL A 45 1.47 1.71 -6.46
C VAL A 45 0.74 0.99 -5.34
N GLY A 46 1.24 -0.16 -4.95
CA GLY A 46 0.72 -0.89 -3.80
C GLY A 46 0.70 -2.39 -3.99
N GLN A 47 0.43 -3.08 -2.92
CA GLN A 47 0.37 -4.53 -2.85
C GLN A 47 -0.51 -5.13 -3.96
N ARG A 48 -0.12 -6.33 -4.46
CA ARG A 48 -0.98 -7.11 -5.35
C ARG A 48 -2.36 -7.35 -4.71
N ARG A 49 -3.44 -7.23 -5.51
CA ARG A 49 -4.84 -7.37 -5.06
C ARG A 49 -5.34 -6.29 -4.09
N SER A 50 -4.68 -5.15 -3.99
CA SER A 50 -5.17 -4.00 -3.20
C SER A 50 -6.27 -3.17 -3.89
N GLY A 51 -6.58 -3.43 -5.18
CA GLY A 51 -7.62 -2.73 -5.92
C GLY A 51 -7.13 -1.62 -6.84
N LYS A 52 -5.84 -1.51 -7.17
CA LYS A 52 -5.27 -0.49 -8.08
C LYS A 52 -6.03 -0.37 -9.42
N SER A 53 -6.25 -1.50 -10.10
CA SER A 53 -6.98 -1.53 -11.38
C SER A 53 -8.43 -1.09 -11.26
N TYR A 54 -9.08 -1.32 -10.09
CA TYR A 54 -10.42 -0.79 -9.81
C TYR A 54 -10.40 0.73 -9.66
N VAL A 55 -9.42 1.28 -8.93
CA VAL A 55 -9.26 2.74 -8.80
C VAL A 55 -9.01 3.38 -10.17
N LEU A 56 -8.18 2.77 -11.04
CA LEU A 56 -8.00 3.26 -12.41
C LEU A 56 -9.33 3.31 -13.18
N ARG A 57 -10.14 2.24 -13.13
CA ARG A 57 -11.45 2.21 -13.80
C ARG A 57 -12.42 3.23 -13.24
N GLN A 58 -12.39 3.46 -11.92
CA GLN A 58 -13.20 4.49 -11.26
C GLN A 58 -12.77 5.90 -11.70
N LEU A 59 -11.46 6.14 -11.89
CA LEU A 59 -10.97 7.42 -12.43
C LEU A 59 -11.41 7.64 -13.88
N MET A 60 -11.34 6.60 -14.72
CA MET A 60 -11.85 6.67 -16.09
C MET A 60 -13.36 6.98 -16.11
N ASP A 61 -14.14 6.33 -15.26
CA ASP A 61 -15.57 6.58 -15.14
C ASP A 61 -15.85 8.03 -14.69
N ILE A 62 -15.13 8.56 -13.70
CA ILE A 62 -15.23 9.96 -13.26
C ILE A 62 -14.91 10.94 -14.39
N LEU A 63 -13.86 10.66 -15.17
CA LEU A 63 -13.50 11.50 -16.31
C LEU A 63 -14.66 11.57 -17.32
N ILE A 64 -15.28 10.44 -17.64
CA ILE A 64 -16.39 10.37 -18.58
C ILE A 64 -17.65 11.03 -18.00
N THR A 65 -18.06 10.60 -16.80
CA THR A 65 -19.39 10.95 -16.26
C THR A 65 -19.44 12.33 -15.60
N LYS A 66 -18.35 12.74 -14.93
CA LYS A 66 -18.29 14.01 -14.18
C LYS A 66 -17.48 15.11 -14.87
N LYS A 67 -16.47 14.74 -15.67
CA LYS A 67 -15.61 15.69 -16.38
C LYS A 67 -15.97 15.83 -17.87
N ASN A 68 -17.01 15.12 -18.34
CA ASN A 68 -17.47 15.11 -19.72
C ASN A 68 -16.38 14.77 -20.76
N VAL A 69 -15.41 13.96 -20.38
CA VAL A 69 -14.36 13.45 -21.30
C VAL A 69 -15.01 12.48 -22.27
N LYS A 70 -14.79 12.65 -23.57
CA LYS A 70 -15.27 11.71 -24.57
C LYS A 70 -14.62 10.34 -24.34
N PRO A 71 -15.36 9.23 -24.33
CA PRO A 71 -14.77 7.89 -24.20
C PRO A 71 -13.63 7.60 -25.17
N ALA A 72 -13.75 8.10 -26.40
CA ALA A 72 -12.71 8.01 -27.44
C ALA A 72 -11.34 8.62 -27.03
N ASN A 73 -11.31 9.51 -26.04
CA ASN A 73 -10.08 10.15 -25.54
C ASN A 73 -9.38 9.36 -24.42
N ILE A 74 -9.90 8.18 -24.06
CA ILE A 74 -9.29 7.31 -23.06
C ILE A 74 -8.61 6.15 -23.75
N PHE A 75 -7.31 5.98 -23.48
CA PHE A 75 -6.51 4.84 -23.94
C PHE A 75 -6.10 4.01 -22.74
N TYR A 76 -6.61 2.76 -22.63
CA TYR A 76 -6.36 1.86 -21.52
C TYR A 76 -5.70 0.56 -21.98
N VAL A 77 -4.59 0.23 -21.35
CA VAL A 77 -3.85 -1.02 -21.54
C VAL A 77 -3.65 -1.69 -20.18
N ASN A 78 -4.00 -2.98 -20.08
CA ASN A 78 -3.79 -3.78 -18.87
C ASN A 78 -2.95 -5.02 -19.19
N LYS A 79 -1.75 -5.08 -18.67
CA LYS A 79 -0.78 -6.15 -18.92
C LYS A 79 -1.06 -7.49 -18.22
N GLU A 80 -2.12 -7.57 -17.45
CA GLU A 80 -2.59 -8.86 -16.90
C GLU A 80 -3.63 -9.55 -17.80
N TYR A 81 -4.11 -8.91 -18.86
CA TYR A 81 -5.05 -9.50 -19.80
C TYR A 81 -4.36 -10.04 -21.05
N SER A 82 -4.66 -11.29 -21.42
CA SER A 82 -4.07 -11.94 -22.60
C SER A 82 -4.28 -11.18 -23.91
N ALA A 83 -5.31 -10.32 -23.99
CA ALA A 83 -5.51 -9.44 -25.13
C ALA A 83 -4.34 -8.47 -25.39
N PHE A 84 -3.51 -8.22 -24.37
CA PHE A 84 -2.36 -7.32 -24.44
C PHE A 84 -1.01 -8.06 -24.35
N ASP A 85 -0.97 -9.39 -24.48
CA ASP A 85 0.26 -10.17 -24.40
C ASP A 85 1.28 -9.80 -25.48
N ASP A 86 0.80 -9.37 -26.65
CA ASP A 86 1.64 -8.91 -27.76
C ASP A 86 2.37 -7.57 -27.49
N ILE A 87 1.96 -6.82 -26.46
CA ILE A 87 2.58 -5.56 -26.06
C ILE A 87 3.68 -5.86 -25.05
N LYS A 88 4.90 -6.10 -25.51
CA LYS A 88 6.04 -6.49 -24.66
C LYS A 88 6.99 -5.34 -24.37
N SER A 89 7.04 -4.36 -25.25
CA SER A 89 8.00 -3.27 -25.21
C SER A 89 7.34 -1.90 -25.42
N SER A 90 8.10 -0.84 -25.14
CA SER A 90 7.74 0.56 -25.47
C SER A 90 7.39 0.72 -26.95
N SER A 91 8.12 0.05 -27.85
CA SER A 91 7.87 0.12 -29.30
C SER A 91 6.53 -0.51 -29.68
N ASP A 92 6.14 -1.63 -29.04
CA ASP A 92 4.84 -2.25 -29.30
C ASP A 92 3.70 -1.36 -28.79
N LEU A 93 3.92 -0.72 -27.63
CA LEU A 93 2.95 0.21 -27.04
C LEU A 93 2.78 1.44 -27.93
N GLU A 94 3.88 1.99 -28.47
CA GLU A 94 3.88 3.10 -29.43
C GLU A 94 3.07 2.73 -30.68
N ALA A 95 3.38 1.61 -31.31
CA ALA A 95 2.69 1.15 -32.52
C ALA A 95 1.19 0.92 -32.27
N LEU A 96 0.80 0.43 -31.09
CA LEU A 96 -0.61 0.30 -30.72
C LEU A 96 -1.27 1.68 -30.54
N PHE A 97 -0.56 2.62 -29.91
CA PHE A 97 -1.06 3.96 -29.65
C PHE A 97 -1.24 4.76 -30.96
N GLU A 98 -0.32 4.66 -31.92
CA GLU A 98 -0.46 5.24 -33.26
C GLU A 98 -1.72 4.71 -33.98
N VAL A 99 -1.95 3.38 -33.95
CA VAL A 99 -3.18 2.79 -34.53
C VAL A 99 -4.43 3.28 -33.81
N TYR A 100 -4.38 3.47 -32.48
CA TYR A 100 -5.49 4.07 -31.73
C TYR A 100 -5.77 5.50 -32.20
N ILE A 101 -4.74 6.34 -32.38
CA ILE A 101 -4.90 7.69 -32.89
C ILE A 101 -5.56 7.70 -34.29
N ASP A 102 -5.09 6.84 -35.19
CA ASP A 102 -5.56 6.78 -36.58
C ASP A 102 -6.99 6.24 -36.71
N VAL A 103 -7.35 5.21 -35.90
CA VAL A 103 -8.65 4.53 -36.03
C VAL A 103 -9.72 5.19 -35.18
N ILE A 104 -9.43 5.48 -33.91
CA ILE A 104 -10.41 6.05 -32.97
C ILE A 104 -10.54 7.56 -33.14
N LYS A 105 -9.49 8.23 -33.64
CA LYS A 105 -9.44 9.67 -33.91
C LYS A 105 -9.88 10.53 -32.71
N PRO A 106 -9.24 10.37 -31.55
CA PRO A 106 -9.58 11.15 -30.35
C PRO A 106 -9.33 12.63 -30.61
N SER A 107 -10.16 13.52 -30.06
CA SER A 107 -10.07 14.98 -30.26
C SER A 107 -9.80 15.71 -28.94
N GLY A 108 -8.79 16.60 -28.92
CA GLY A 108 -8.36 17.35 -27.74
C GLY A 108 -7.44 16.50 -26.85
N LYS A 109 -7.51 16.69 -25.54
CA LYS A 109 -6.66 16.00 -24.54
C LYS A 109 -6.92 14.50 -24.50
N ILE A 110 -5.84 13.70 -24.46
CA ILE A 110 -5.90 12.24 -24.35
C ILE A 110 -5.46 11.81 -22.94
N TYR A 111 -6.18 10.85 -22.38
CA TYR A 111 -5.90 10.24 -21.09
C TYR A 111 -5.38 8.83 -21.30
N ILE A 112 -4.11 8.61 -20.91
CA ILE A 112 -3.39 7.33 -21.06
C ILE A 112 -3.40 6.61 -19.72
N PHE A 113 -3.95 5.40 -19.71
CA PHE A 113 -4.01 4.53 -18.53
C PHE A 113 -3.24 3.25 -18.82
N LEU A 114 -2.14 3.01 -18.11
CA LEU A 114 -1.34 1.80 -18.21
C LEU A 114 -1.36 1.05 -16.88
N ASP A 115 -1.92 -0.15 -16.91
CA ASP A 115 -2.11 -0.99 -15.71
C ASP A 115 -1.05 -2.10 -15.70
N GLU A 116 -0.34 -2.26 -14.58
CA GLU A 116 0.79 -3.17 -14.36
C GLU A 116 1.95 -2.91 -15.35
N VAL A 117 2.39 -1.65 -15.41
CA VAL A 117 3.35 -1.17 -16.42
C VAL A 117 4.71 -1.87 -16.36
N GLN A 118 5.12 -2.42 -15.21
CA GLN A 118 6.37 -3.16 -15.05
C GLN A 118 6.48 -4.41 -15.94
N ASN A 119 5.39 -4.83 -16.55
CA ASN A 119 5.35 -5.93 -17.51
C ASN A 119 5.55 -5.47 -18.97
N ILE A 120 5.93 -4.21 -19.21
CA ILE A 120 6.28 -3.66 -20.51
C ILE A 120 7.74 -3.21 -20.44
N GLU A 121 8.58 -3.73 -21.30
CA GLU A 121 10.00 -3.37 -21.35
C GLU A 121 10.16 -1.91 -21.82
N LYS A 122 10.96 -1.12 -21.08
CA LYS A 122 11.23 0.31 -21.36
C LYS A 122 9.97 1.19 -21.48
N TRP A 123 8.91 0.84 -20.72
CA TRP A 123 7.64 1.59 -20.69
C TRP A 123 7.84 3.08 -20.38
N GLU A 124 8.84 3.41 -19.58
CA GLU A 124 9.18 4.77 -19.18
C GLU A 124 9.51 5.69 -20.37
N SER A 125 10.09 5.16 -21.44
CA SER A 125 10.38 5.92 -22.64
C SER A 125 9.10 6.42 -23.31
N PHE A 126 8.08 5.56 -23.43
CA PHE A 126 6.76 5.91 -23.92
C PHE A 126 6.11 6.99 -23.06
N VAL A 127 6.06 6.75 -21.74
CA VAL A 127 5.44 7.67 -20.78
C VAL A 127 6.13 9.03 -20.78
N ASN A 128 7.47 9.05 -20.83
CA ASN A 128 8.23 10.28 -20.87
C ASN A 128 7.95 11.09 -22.14
N SER A 129 7.85 10.43 -23.30
CA SER A 129 7.54 11.10 -24.58
C SER A 129 6.20 11.82 -24.51
N TYR A 130 5.13 11.14 -24.09
CA TYR A 130 3.79 11.72 -24.05
C TYR A 130 3.58 12.70 -22.90
N SER A 131 4.25 12.53 -21.76
CA SER A 131 4.15 13.49 -20.66
C SER A 131 4.80 14.84 -20.95
N GLN A 132 5.75 14.88 -21.91
CA GLN A 132 6.47 16.08 -22.32
C GLN A 132 6.02 16.65 -23.67
N ASP A 133 5.14 15.96 -24.38
CA ASP A 133 4.65 16.42 -25.67
C ASP A 133 4.00 17.81 -25.53
N PHE A 134 4.41 18.74 -26.40
CA PHE A 134 3.90 20.10 -26.45
C PHE A 134 2.94 20.31 -27.63
N THR A 135 2.84 19.35 -28.55
CA THR A 135 1.98 19.41 -29.74
C THR A 135 0.54 19.04 -29.41
N ARG A 136 0.33 18.24 -28.38
CA ARG A 136 -0.97 17.82 -27.88
C ARG A 136 -0.95 17.63 -26.36
N GLU A 137 -2.11 17.78 -25.73
CA GLU A 137 -2.25 17.53 -24.28
C GLU A 137 -2.49 16.06 -23.97
N TYR A 138 -1.64 15.53 -23.07
CA TYR A 138 -1.77 14.18 -22.52
C TYR A 138 -1.84 14.22 -21.00
N GLU A 139 -2.52 13.26 -20.43
CA GLU A 139 -2.49 12.99 -18.99
C GLU A 139 -2.31 11.51 -18.75
N VAL A 140 -1.32 11.13 -17.92
CA VAL A 140 -0.88 9.75 -17.79
C VAL A 140 -1.15 9.24 -16.38
N PHE A 141 -1.77 8.06 -16.32
CA PHE A 141 -2.07 7.29 -15.11
C PHE A 141 -1.46 5.89 -15.24
N LEU A 142 -0.70 5.50 -14.24
CA LEU A 142 0.03 4.24 -14.23
C LEU A 142 -0.31 3.43 -13.01
N THR A 143 -0.26 2.09 -13.10
CA THR A 143 -0.19 1.26 -11.91
C THR A 143 1.01 0.33 -11.92
N GLY A 144 1.39 -0.09 -10.71
CA GLY A 144 2.35 -1.15 -10.52
C GLY A 144 2.35 -1.72 -9.11
N SER A 145 2.80 -2.97 -9.00
CA SER A 145 2.80 -3.75 -7.75
C SER A 145 4.14 -3.76 -7.02
N ASN A 146 5.08 -2.86 -7.39
CA ASN A 146 6.41 -2.82 -6.79
C ASN A 146 6.91 -1.39 -6.61
N SER A 147 7.51 -1.09 -5.46
CA SER A 147 8.06 0.24 -5.14
C SER A 147 9.26 0.63 -6.01
N LYS A 148 9.97 -0.36 -6.57
CA LYS A 148 11.11 -0.12 -7.47
C LYS A 148 10.73 0.40 -8.85
N LEU A 149 9.44 0.52 -9.17
CA LEU A 149 9.03 1.25 -10.37
C LEU A 149 9.60 2.68 -10.43
N LEU A 150 9.99 3.22 -9.27
CA LEU A 150 10.51 4.58 -9.13
C LEU A 150 11.96 4.63 -8.64
N SER A 151 12.67 3.50 -8.58
CA SER A 151 14.06 3.45 -8.15
C SER A 151 15.04 3.44 -9.34
N GLY A 152 16.23 4.01 -9.13
CA GLY A 152 17.32 3.98 -10.11
C GLY A 152 17.08 4.89 -11.32
N GLU A 153 17.28 4.37 -12.52
CA GLU A 153 17.18 5.11 -13.79
C GLU A 153 15.79 5.71 -14.03
N LEU A 154 14.73 5.05 -13.53
CA LEU A 154 13.33 5.50 -13.64
C LEU A 154 13.07 6.80 -12.88
N ALA A 155 13.58 6.91 -11.65
CA ALA A 155 13.53 8.16 -10.88
C ALA A 155 14.23 9.30 -11.63
N THR A 156 15.27 8.99 -12.41
CA THR A 156 16.02 9.96 -13.20
C THR A 156 15.27 10.35 -14.48
N LEU A 157 14.68 9.39 -15.20
CA LEU A 157 13.96 9.63 -16.45
C LEU A 157 12.65 10.40 -16.24
N LEU A 158 11.92 10.08 -15.18
CA LEU A 158 10.66 10.76 -14.83
C LEU A 158 10.86 11.92 -13.84
N SER A 159 12.09 12.28 -13.55
CA SER A 159 12.58 13.20 -12.50
C SER A 159 11.61 14.34 -12.16
N GLY A 160 10.92 14.22 -11.00
CA GLY A 160 10.02 15.25 -10.47
C GLY A 160 8.70 15.45 -11.22
N ARG A 161 8.37 14.58 -12.21
CA ARG A 161 7.17 14.70 -13.05
C ARG A 161 6.05 13.74 -12.69
N TYR A 162 6.10 13.09 -11.55
CA TYR A 162 5.07 12.18 -11.09
C TYR A 162 4.63 12.46 -9.65
N VAL A 163 3.44 12.02 -9.32
CA VAL A 163 2.93 11.92 -7.96
C VAL A 163 2.53 10.48 -7.70
N GLU A 164 3.01 9.95 -6.58
CA GLU A 164 2.74 8.58 -6.16
C GLU A 164 1.55 8.51 -5.21
N PHE A 165 0.68 7.51 -5.44
CA PHE A 165 -0.44 7.17 -4.58
C PHE A 165 -0.33 5.69 -4.21
N GLU A 166 -0.06 5.40 -2.95
CA GLU A 166 -0.09 4.03 -2.47
C GLU A 166 -1.53 3.58 -2.22
N ILE A 167 -1.95 2.53 -2.94
CA ILE A 167 -3.27 1.92 -2.82
C ILE A 167 -3.13 0.67 -1.96
N SER A 168 -3.58 0.75 -0.72
CA SER A 168 -3.59 -0.36 0.24
C SER A 168 -4.89 -1.19 0.12
N PRO A 169 -4.95 -2.41 0.69
CA PRO A 169 -6.20 -3.14 0.92
C PRO A 169 -7.25 -2.28 1.64
N PHE A 170 -8.48 -2.71 1.79
CA PHE A 170 -9.49 -1.93 2.52
C PHE A 170 -9.00 -1.62 3.94
N ASN A 171 -9.28 -0.39 4.40
CA ASN A 171 -9.19 -0.09 5.81
C ASN A 171 -10.48 -0.50 6.53
N TYR A 172 -10.51 -0.32 7.84
CA TYR A 172 -11.69 -0.61 8.63
C TYR A 172 -12.94 0.12 8.12
N PHE A 173 -12.84 1.41 7.80
CA PHE A 173 -13.99 2.22 7.35
C PHE A 173 -14.49 1.79 5.98
N GLU A 174 -13.59 1.48 5.04
CA GLU A 174 -13.96 0.92 3.73
C GLU A 174 -14.61 -0.47 3.88
N THR A 175 -14.12 -1.27 4.85
CA THR A 175 -14.67 -2.60 5.11
C THR A 175 -16.09 -2.52 5.65
N ILE A 176 -16.35 -1.67 6.64
CA ILE A 176 -17.71 -1.52 7.19
C ILE A 176 -18.68 -0.91 6.16
N ASP A 177 -18.22 0.01 5.33
CA ASP A 177 -19.03 0.54 4.22
C ASP A 177 -19.34 -0.56 3.19
N PHE A 178 -18.34 -1.38 2.83
CA PHE A 178 -18.51 -2.50 1.90
C PHE A 178 -19.46 -3.57 2.44
N THR A 179 -19.35 -3.90 3.74
CA THR A 179 -20.17 -4.91 4.41
C THR A 179 -21.47 -4.37 5.00
N SER A 180 -21.73 -3.05 4.87
CA SER A 180 -22.91 -2.36 5.44
C SER A 180 -23.02 -2.51 6.96
N GLN A 181 -21.88 -2.58 7.66
CA GLN A 181 -21.80 -2.62 9.12
C GLN A 181 -21.70 -1.21 9.72
N LYS A 182 -21.83 -1.13 11.05
CA LYS A 182 -21.61 0.12 11.82
C LYS A 182 -20.25 0.07 12.53
N PRO A 183 -19.60 1.25 12.71
CA PRO A 183 -18.40 1.34 13.53
C PRO A 183 -18.70 0.89 14.98
N ALA A 184 -18.01 -0.17 15.41
CA ALA A 184 -18.15 -0.73 16.76
C ALA A 184 -16.91 -1.56 17.10
N ARG A 185 -16.75 -1.91 18.37
CA ARG A 185 -15.66 -2.76 18.86
C ARG A 185 -15.68 -4.14 18.19
N GLU A 186 -16.87 -4.74 18.08
CA GLU A 186 -17.06 -6.07 17.49
C GLU A 186 -16.65 -6.08 16.01
N SER A 187 -17.18 -5.15 15.20
CA SER A 187 -16.83 -5.07 13.78
C SER A 187 -15.36 -4.72 13.56
N PHE A 188 -14.73 -4.01 14.50
CA PHE A 188 -13.30 -3.75 14.45
C PHE A 188 -12.48 -5.01 14.74
N ILE A 189 -12.87 -5.81 15.74
CA ILE A 189 -12.22 -7.09 16.03
C ILE A 189 -12.34 -8.04 14.84
N ASP A 190 -13.51 -8.14 14.23
CA ASP A 190 -13.73 -8.94 13.01
C ASP A 190 -12.80 -8.49 11.88
N PHE A 191 -12.65 -7.18 11.69
CA PHE A 191 -11.72 -6.63 10.72
C PHE A 191 -10.25 -6.98 11.03
N ILE A 192 -9.83 -6.88 12.29
CA ILE A 192 -8.46 -7.25 12.71
C ILE A 192 -8.17 -8.73 12.43
N ILE A 193 -9.16 -9.61 12.59
CA ILE A 193 -9.03 -11.05 12.33
C ILE A 193 -9.04 -11.33 10.82
N THR A 194 -9.98 -10.77 10.08
CA THR A 194 -10.17 -11.06 8.65
C THR A 194 -9.15 -10.34 7.76
N GLY A 195 -8.72 -9.13 8.16
CA GLY A 195 -7.94 -8.24 7.31
C GLY A 195 -8.81 -7.44 6.35
N GLY A 196 -8.17 -6.72 5.42
CA GLY A 196 -8.81 -5.81 4.47
C GLY A 196 -8.64 -6.21 2.98
N LEU A 197 -8.11 -7.42 2.69
CA LEU A 197 -8.02 -7.89 1.30
C LEU A 197 -9.43 -7.98 0.68
N PRO A 198 -9.76 -7.20 -0.37
CA PRO A 198 -11.15 -7.08 -0.85
C PRO A 198 -11.81 -8.40 -1.21
N GLU A 199 -11.04 -9.34 -1.77
CA GLU A 199 -11.58 -10.63 -2.20
C GLU A 199 -12.01 -11.53 -1.04
N LEU A 200 -11.45 -11.35 0.17
CA LEU A 200 -11.86 -12.15 1.34
C LEU A 200 -13.34 -11.97 1.69
N PHE A 201 -13.91 -10.81 1.41
CA PHE A 201 -15.32 -10.53 1.66
C PHE A 201 -16.27 -11.21 0.67
N ASN A 202 -15.73 -11.73 -0.45
CA ASN A 202 -16.49 -12.52 -1.44
C ASN A 202 -16.39 -14.03 -1.18
N ILE A 203 -15.57 -14.47 -0.22
CA ILE A 203 -15.32 -15.87 0.10
C ILE A 203 -15.95 -16.20 1.45
N SER A 204 -16.98 -17.05 1.44
CA SER A 204 -17.77 -17.35 2.64
C SER A 204 -17.13 -18.37 3.61
N LYS A 205 -16.23 -19.25 3.10
CA LYS A 205 -15.62 -20.32 3.91
C LYS A 205 -14.21 -19.94 4.34
N GLU A 206 -13.93 -20.01 5.63
CA GLU A 206 -12.61 -19.70 6.21
C GLU A 206 -11.46 -20.50 5.57
N GLU A 207 -11.68 -21.79 5.35
CA GLU A 207 -10.69 -22.63 4.65
C GLU A 207 -10.36 -22.11 3.24
N SER A 208 -11.37 -21.66 2.49
CA SER A 208 -11.18 -21.06 1.16
C SER A 208 -10.48 -19.71 1.23
N GLN A 209 -10.75 -18.92 2.26
CA GLN A 209 -10.03 -17.66 2.52
C GLN A 209 -8.55 -17.93 2.79
N ARG A 210 -8.24 -18.96 3.59
CA ARG A 210 -6.86 -19.39 3.85
C ARG A 210 -6.14 -19.81 2.55
N TYR A 211 -6.77 -20.63 1.72
CA TYR A 211 -6.20 -21.01 0.42
C TYR A 211 -5.96 -19.82 -0.49
N TYR A 212 -6.87 -18.85 -0.50
CA TYR A 212 -6.70 -17.61 -1.26
C TYR A 212 -5.49 -16.80 -0.78
N VAL A 213 -5.35 -16.60 0.54
CA VAL A 213 -4.22 -15.84 1.12
C VAL A 213 -2.88 -16.54 0.87
N ASP A 214 -2.84 -17.89 0.99
CA ASP A 214 -1.63 -18.67 0.68
C ASP A 214 -1.26 -18.57 -0.81
N SER A 215 -2.24 -18.70 -1.70
CA SER A 215 -2.03 -18.53 -3.15
C SER A 215 -1.54 -17.13 -3.49
N LEU A 216 -2.10 -16.09 -2.85
CA LEU A 216 -1.66 -14.71 -3.04
C LEU A 216 -0.22 -14.50 -2.55
N LYS A 217 0.13 -15.01 -1.36
CA LYS A 217 1.50 -14.99 -0.84
C LYS A 217 2.47 -15.66 -1.83
N ASN A 218 2.12 -16.86 -2.30
CA ASN A 218 2.96 -17.59 -3.25
C ASN A 218 3.15 -16.81 -4.56
N THR A 219 2.10 -16.15 -5.07
CA THR A 219 2.20 -15.30 -6.26
C THR A 219 3.15 -14.13 -6.03
N ILE A 220 3.05 -13.44 -4.88
CA ILE A 220 3.94 -12.32 -4.55
C ILE A 220 5.38 -12.80 -4.42
N ILE A 221 5.62 -13.90 -3.67
CA ILE A 221 6.98 -14.42 -3.45
C ILE A 221 7.60 -14.91 -4.77
N LEU A 222 6.89 -15.74 -5.53
CA LEU A 222 7.45 -16.35 -6.74
C LEU A 222 7.58 -15.33 -7.87
N ARG A 223 6.50 -14.65 -8.22
CA ARG A 223 6.47 -13.77 -9.40
C ARG A 223 7.08 -12.39 -9.15
N ASP A 224 6.73 -11.77 -8.02
CA ASP A 224 7.12 -10.39 -7.78
C ASP A 224 8.52 -10.28 -7.13
N ILE A 225 9.06 -11.37 -6.55
CA ILE A 225 10.39 -11.38 -5.93
C ILE A 225 11.32 -12.37 -6.63
N VAL A 226 11.00 -13.67 -6.63
CA VAL A 226 11.95 -14.73 -7.11
C VAL A 226 12.27 -14.54 -8.58
N GLU A 227 11.26 -14.45 -9.45
CA GLU A 227 11.46 -14.27 -10.90
C GLU A 227 12.14 -12.93 -11.21
N ARG A 228 11.69 -11.85 -10.58
CA ARG A 228 12.20 -10.49 -10.84
C ARG A 228 13.65 -10.30 -10.44
N HIS A 229 14.07 -10.89 -9.31
CA HIS A 229 15.42 -10.70 -8.76
C HIS A 229 16.32 -11.91 -8.99
N ASN A 230 15.86 -12.91 -9.77
CA ASN A 230 16.59 -14.16 -10.03
C ASN A 230 17.10 -14.81 -8.72
N ILE A 231 16.20 -14.94 -7.73
CA ILE A 231 16.53 -15.46 -6.40
C ILE A 231 16.97 -16.93 -6.51
N LYS A 232 18.17 -17.22 -6.02
CA LYS A 232 18.73 -18.58 -6.08
C LYS A 232 18.22 -19.50 -4.98
N ASP A 233 17.77 -18.95 -3.86
CA ASP A 233 17.26 -19.70 -2.70
C ASP A 233 15.85 -19.17 -2.30
N PRO A 234 14.79 -19.63 -2.99
CA PRO A 234 13.41 -19.27 -2.63
C PRO A 234 13.00 -19.75 -1.24
N ALA A 235 13.55 -20.89 -0.76
CA ALA A 235 13.23 -21.42 0.57
C ALA A 235 13.75 -20.50 1.68
N LEU A 236 14.94 -19.92 1.52
CA LEU A 236 15.46 -18.92 2.44
C LEU A 236 14.58 -17.66 2.44
N LEU A 237 14.10 -17.22 1.28
CA LEU A 237 13.21 -16.07 1.17
C LEU A 237 11.88 -16.31 1.91
N GLU A 238 11.29 -17.51 1.77
CA GLU A 238 10.07 -17.89 2.49
C GLU A 238 10.29 -17.92 4.01
N ASP A 239 11.43 -18.45 4.47
CA ASP A 239 11.76 -18.44 5.90
C ASP A 239 11.92 -17.02 6.46
N ILE A 240 12.53 -16.10 5.68
CA ILE A 240 12.65 -14.70 6.05
C ILE A 240 11.26 -14.04 6.10
N PHE A 241 10.43 -14.27 5.10
CA PHE A 241 9.06 -13.79 5.07
C PHE A 241 8.28 -14.25 6.30
N LYS A 242 8.32 -15.56 6.61
CA LYS A 242 7.71 -16.13 7.80
C LYS A 242 8.21 -15.46 9.08
N PHE A 243 9.53 -15.31 9.20
CA PHE A 243 10.12 -14.65 10.37
C PHE A 243 9.60 -13.22 10.53
N MET A 244 9.57 -12.45 9.45
CA MET A 244 9.10 -11.05 9.49
C MET A 244 7.62 -10.95 9.82
N VAL A 245 6.76 -11.82 9.25
CA VAL A 245 5.32 -11.83 9.51
C VAL A 245 5.01 -12.18 10.97
N VAL A 246 5.64 -13.23 11.51
CA VAL A 246 5.41 -13.66 12.91
C VAL A 246 5.94 -12.62 13.91
N ASN A 247 6.95 -11.86 13.54
CA ASN A 247 7.54 -10.82 14.38
C ASN A 247 7.05 -9.40 14.03
N THR A 248 5.90 -9.27 13.35
CA THR A 248 5.34 -7.94 13.04
C THR A 248 5.14 -7.13 14.33
N GLY A 249 5.48 -5.83 14.29
CA GLY A 249 5.42 -4.93 15.46
C GLY A 249 6.58 -5.09 16.47
N ASN A 250 7.43 -6.12 16.34
CA ASN A 250 8.62 -6.27 17.17
C ASN A 250 9.83 -5.52 16.58
N LEU A 251 10.74 -5.09 17.45
CA LEU A 251 12.02 -4.54 17.00
C LEU A 251 12.89 -5.67 16.40
N ILE A 252 13.28 -5.51 15.16
CA ILE A 252 14.08 -6.46 14.40
C ILE A 252 15.31 -5.75 13.83
N SER A 253 16.46 -6.44 13.86
CA SER A 253 17.66 -6.08 13.11
C SER A 253 18.08 -7.23 12.20
N ILE A 254 18.84 -6.96 11.15
CA ILE A 254 19.42 -8.03 10.31
C ILE A 254 20.27 -8.97 11.17
N SER A 255 20.97 -8.43 12.16
CA SER A 255 21.74 -9.25 13.11
C SER A 255 20.88 -10.20 13.94
N SER A 256 19.67 -9.79 14.36
CA SER A 256 18.74 -10.68 15.06
C SER A 256 18.19 -11.78 14.14
N ILE A 257 17.95 -11.48 12.88
CA ILE A 257 17.58 -12.47 11.86
C ILE A 257 18.72 -13.48 11.67
N ILE A 258 19.97 -13.03 11.54
CA ILE A 258 21.14 -13.91 11.44
C ILE A 258 21.21 -14.87 12.65
N LYS A 259 21.05 -14.38 13.87
CA LYS A 259 21.06 -15.20 15.08
C LYS A 259 19.98 -16.27 15.04
N TRP A 260 18.76 -15.91 14.61
CA TRP A 260 17.66 -16.85 14.48
C TRP A 260 17.93 -17.95 13.45
N PHE A 261 18.53 -17.63 12.29
CA PHE A 261 18.93 -18.62 11.28
C PHE A 261 20.07 -19.53 11.79
N LYS A 262 21.08 -18.94 12.47
CA LYS A 262 22.17 -19.71 13.08
C LYS A 262 21.67 -20.73 14.12
N SER A 263 20.69 -20.37 14.94
CA SER A 263 20.08 -21.30 15.91
C SER A 263 19.37 -22.50 15.26
N ARG A 264 19.03 -22.39 13.97
CA ARG A 264 18.45 -23.45 13.13
C ARG A 264 19.44 -24.11 12.20
N GLN A 265 20.74 -23.88 12.41
CA GLN A 265 21.84 -24.42 11.60
C GLN A 265 21.77 -24.01 10.11
N LYS A 266 21.06 -22.94 9.77
CA LYS A 266 21.00 -22.39 8.41
C LYS A 266 22.08 -21.32 8.25
N LYS A 267 22.91 -21.48 7.20
CA LYS A 267 23.97 -20.51 6.85
C LYS A 267 23.36 -19.38 6.02
N THR A 268 23.62 -18.15 6.43
CA THR A 268 23.25 -16.95 5.69
C THR A 268 24.18 -15.79 6.07
N ASN A 269 24.18 -14.73 5.28
CA ASN A 269 24.99 -13.53 5.51
C ASN A 269 24.14 -12.27 5.60
N TYR A 270 24.76 -11.17 6.00
CA TYR A 270 24.09 -9.88 6.20
C TYR A 270 23.50 -9.33 4.90
N GLU A 271 24.27 -9.41 3.81
CA GLU A 271 23.90 -8.85 2.49
C GLU A 271 22.66 -9.54 1.94
N THR A 272 22.61 -10.87 1.96
CA THR A 272 21.47 -11.65 1.48
C THR A 272 20.21 -11.37 2.30
N LEU A 273 20.31 -11.36 3.64
CA LEU A 273 19.17 -11.09 4.50
C LEU A 273 18.66 -9.66 4.34
N SER A 274 19.57 -8.69 4.21
CA SER A 274 19.22 -7.29 3.97
C SER A 274 18.49 -7.13 2.62
N ALA A 275 19.04 -7.74 1.55
CA ALA A 275 18.45 -7.69 0.23
C ALA A 275 17.05 -8.35 0.21
N TYR A 276 16.91 -9.55 0.76
CA TYR A 276 15.64 -10.27 0.75
C TYR A 276 14.57 -9.57 1.60
N SER A 277 14.94 -9.01 2.76
CA SER A 277 14.03 -8.17 3.55
C SER A 277 13.60 -6.92 2.78
N GLY A 278 14.52 -6.31 2.01
CA GLY A 278 14.23 -5.21 1.11
C GLY A 278 13.25 -5.61 0.01
N TYR A 279 13.46 -6.74 -0.66
CA TYR A 279 12.57 -7.22 -1.72
C TYR A 279 11.16 -7.52 -1.21
N ILE A 280 11.01 -8.03 0.03
CA ILE A 280 9.70 -8.23 0.65
C ILE A 280 9.00 -6.87 0.85
N THR A 281 9.70 -5.85 1.36
CA THR A 281 9.10 -4.51 1.55
C THR A 281 8.78 -3.83 0.21
N ASP A 282 9.57 -4.07 -0.83
CA ASP A 282 9.33 -3.53 -2.17
C ASP A 282 8.01 -3.99 -2.80
N THR A 283 7.44 -5.14 -2.37
CA THR A 283 6.12 -5.61 -2.81
C THR A 283 4.94 -4.96 -2.08
N PHE A 284 5.19 -4.04 -1.16
CA PHE A 284 4.18 -3.41 -0.30
C PHE A 284 3.42 -4.39 0.61
N ILE A 285 3.85 -5.65 0.73
CA ILE A 285 3.23 -6.60 1.66
C ILE A 285 3.56 -6.25 3.12
N MET A 286 4.72 -5.61 3.32
CA MET A 286 5.17 -5.08 4.61
C MET A 286 5.79 -3.70 4.45
N HIS A 287 5.68 -2.90 5.51
CA HIS A 287 6.29 -1.59 5.61
C HIS A 287 7.29 -1.55 6.75
N LYS A 288 8.41 -0.89 6.52
CA LYS A 288 9.43 -0.64 7.53
C LYS A 288 9.15 0.65 8.28
N ALA A 289 9.17 0.60 9.61
CA ALA A 289 9.15 1.77 10.49
C ALA A 289 10.51 1.91 11.17
N GLU A 290 11.23 2.95 10.83
CA GLU A 290 12.54 3.25 11.40
C GLU A 290 12.39 3.89 12.79
N ARG A 291 13.42 3.76 13.63
CA ARG A 291 13.46 4.40 14.94
C ARG A 291 13.84 5.87 14.78
N PHE A 292 13.10 6.74 15.46
CA PHE A 292 13.35 8.19 15.48
C PHE A 292 13.67 8.66 16.89
N ASN A 293 14.85 9.25 17.08
CA ASN A 293 15.24 9.86 18.34
C ASN A 293 14.60 11.24 18.46
N LEU A 294 13.68 11.40 19.43
CA LEU A 294 12.95 12.66 19.62
C LEU A 294 13.89 13.81 20.08
N ARG A 295 14.85 13.52 20.95
CA ARG A 295 15.78 14.51 21.46
C ARG A 295 16.78 14.95 20.40
N GLY A 296 17.37 13.98 19.69
CA GLY A 296 18.35 14.24 18.64
C GLY A 296 17.74 14.58 17.28
N LYS A 297 16.42 14.47 17.12
CA LYS A 297 15.65 14.71 15.87
C LYS A 297 16.24 14.00 14.65
N LYS A 298 16.67 12.73 14.83
CA LYS A 298 17.33 11.94 13.78
C LYS A 298 16.85 10.49 13.76
N ILE A 299 16.94 9.88 12.60
CA ILE A 299 16.71 8.44 12.41
C ILE A 299 17.86 7.67 13.07
N LEU A 300 17.52 6.60 13.76
CA LEU A 300 18.47 5.67 14.38
C LEU A 300 18.62 4.44 13.48
N GLY A 301 19.84 4.08 13.14
CA GLY A 301 20.15 2.85 12.41
C GLY A 301 20.00 1.57 13.26
N GLY A 302 20.10 0.43 12.60
CA GLY A 302 20.16 -0.89 13.21
C GLY A 302 18.79 -1.56 13.34
N GLU A 303 18.10 -1.37 14.46
CA GLU A 303 16.77 -1.97 14.68
C GLU A 303 15.66 -1.12 14.08
N CYS A 304 14.64 -1.80 13.56
CA CYS A 304 13.40 -1.19 13.07
C CYS A 304 12.23 -2.12 13.39
N LYS A 305 10.99 -1.64 13.20
CA LYS A 305 9.80 -2.50 13.18
C LYS A 305 9.33 -2.71 11.75
N TYR A 306 8.69 -3.85 11.52
CA TYR A 306 7.98 -4.13 10.27
C TYR A 306 6.51 -4.33 10.58
N TYR A 307 5.64 -3.78 9.73
CA TYR A 307 4.20 -3.88 9.83
C TYR A 307 3.63 -4.44 8.54
N LEU A 308 2.73 -5.39 8.65
CA LEU A 308 2.00 -5.93 7.51
C LEU A 308 1.05 -4.87 6.94
N ASN A 309 0.99 -4.77 5.64
CA ASN A 309 -0.02 -3.93 4.99
C ASN A 309 -1.43 -4.50 5.19
N ASP A 310 -1.53 -5.84 5.36
CA ASP A 310 -2.77 -6.53 5.69
C ASP A 310 -2.52 -7.69 6.68
N LEU A 311 -3.28 -7.71 7.78
CA LEU A 311 -3.16 -8.73 8.82
C LEU A 311 -3.61 -10.13 8.38
N ALA A 312 -4.35 -10.24 7.27
CA ALA A 312 -4.75 -11.53 6.70
C ALA A 312 -3.55 -12.47 6.48
N PHE A 313 -2.39 -11.93 6.05
CA PHE A 313 -1.18 -12.75 5.86
C PHE A 313 -0.69 -13.40 7.15
N LYS A 314 -0.80 -12.72 8.30
CA LYS A 314 -0.46 -13.31 9.59
C LYS A 314 -1.53 -14.29 10.03
N ASN A 315 -2.78 -13.85 10.03
CA ASN A 315 -3.87 -14.58 10.69
C ASN A 315 -4.21 -15.89 9.96
N TYR A 316 -4.29 -15.88 8.61
CA TYR A 316 -4.63 -17.08 7.84
C TYR A 316 -3.43 -18.03 7.64
N LEU A 317 -2.19 -17.52 7.55
CA LEU A 317 -1.03 -18.37 7.29
C LEU A 317 -0.39 -18.94 8.55
N TYR A 318 -0.43 -18.20 9.67
CA TYR A 318 0.29 -18.55 10.89
C TYR A 318 -0.61 -18.62 12.13
N GLY A 319 -1.88 -18.34 11.98
CA GLY A 319 -2.89 -18.39 13.03
C GLY A 319 -3.06 -17.05 13.76
N PHE A 320 -4.30 -16.79 14.16
CA PHE A 320 -4.65 -15.69 15.06
C PHE A 320 -4.57 -16.15 16.51
N SER A 321 -4.00 -15.30 17.37
CA SER A 321 -4.03 -15.49 18.81
C SER A 321 -4.54 -14.22 19.50
N ALA A 322 -5.41 -14.38 20.50
CA ALA A 322 -5.88 -13.26 21.31
C ALA A 322 -4.72 -12.50 22.00
N SER A 323 -3.61 -13.20 22.31
CA SER A 323 -2.40 -12.58 22.86
C SER A 323 -1.71 -11.61 21.91
N ASP A 324 -1.97 -11.73 20.60
CA ASP A 324 -1.40 -10.87 19.56
C ASP A 324 -2.21 -9.58 19.32
N MET A 325 -3.36 -9.43 20.02
CA MET A 325 -4.27 -8.29 19.75
C MET A 325 -3.57 -6.94 19.89
N GLY A 326 -2.68 -6.78 20.86
CA GLY A 326 -1.90 -5.54 21.02
C GLY A 326 -1.02 -5.23 19.81
N TYR A 327 -0.30 -6.23 19.28
CA TYR A 327 0.54 -6.08 18.07
C TYR A 327 -0.30 -5.84 16.82
N ASN A 328 -1.46 -6.52 16.72
CA ASN A 328 -2.37 -6.34 15.58
C ASN A 328 -3.01 -4.95 15.61
N LEU A 329 -3.37 -4.43 16.79
CA LEU A 329 -3.85 -3.07 16.96
C LEU A 329 -2.77 -2.04 16.60
N GLU A 330 -1.54 -2.25 17.05
CA GLU A 330 -0.40 -1.40 16.71
C GLU A 330 -0.17 -1.39 15.18
N ASN A 331 -0.23 -2.56 14.53
CA ASN A 331 -0.14 -2.68 13.07
C ASN A 331 -1.26 -1.91 12.35
N TYR A 332 -2.50 -1.99 12.84
CA TYR A 332 -3.61 -1.23 12.29
C TYR A 332 -3.38 0.27 12.40
N VAL A 333 -3.01 0.76 13.59
CA VAL A 333 -2.76 2.19 13.83
C VAL A 333 -1.63 2.71 12.94
N PHE A 334 -0.55 1.93 12.79
CA PHE A 334 0.53 2.26 11.85
C PHE A 334 0.00 2.48 10.42
N ASN A 335 -0.77 1.51 9.89
CA ASN A 335 -1.31 1.61 8.54
C ASN A 335 -2.31 2.77 8.41
N GLN A 336 -3.14 3.00 9.42
CA GLN A 336 -4.11 4.10 9.40
C GLN A 336 -3.42 5.46 9.39
N LEU A 337 -2.38 5.66 10.19
CA LEU A 337 -1.57 6.89 10.18
C LEU A 337 -0.92 7.14 8.81
N ARG A 338 -0.39 6.08 8.16
CA ARG A 338 0.15 6.20 6.80
C ARG A 338 -0.90 6.60 5.78
N ARG A 339 -2.10 6.01 5.84
CA ARG A 339 -3.24 6.37 4.98
C ARG A 339 -3.67 7.82 5.16
N LEU A 340 -3.61 8.32 6.39
CA LEU A 340 -3.83 9.73 6.71
C LEU A 340 -2.69 10.63 6.19
N GLY A 341 -1.67 10.08 5.53
CA GLY A 341 -0.56 10.79 4.88
C GLY A 341 0.59 11.15 5.82
N TYR A 342 0.69 10.49 6.98
CA TYR A 342 1.86 10.67 7.85
C TYR A 342 3.03 9.78 7.44
N ILE A 343 4.23 10.31 7.58
CA ILE A 343 5.45 9.51 7.68
C ILE A 343 5.54 9.03 9.13
N VAL A 344 5.54 7.71 9.33
CA VAL A 344 5.42 7.09 10.65
C VAL A 344 6.72 6.40 11.04
N ASN A 345 7.26 6.78 12.19
CA ASN A 345 8.46 6.21 12.79
C ASN A 345 8.18 5.70 14.20
N VAL A 346 8.99 4.76 14.69
CA VAL A 346 8.99 4.33 16.09
C VAL A 346 9.76 5.36 16.93
N GLY A 347 9.11 5.94 17.94
CA GLY A 347 9.72 6.98 18.76
C GLY A 347 10.67 6.44 19.83
N VAL A 348 11.77 7.16 20.07
CA VAL A 348 12.70 6.90 21.18
C VAL A 348 12.99 8.22 21.87
N LEU A 349 12.65 8.30 23.18
CA LEU A 349 12.98 9.44 24.04
C LEU A 349 13.83 8.93 25.20
N ASN A 350 15.15 9.13 25.14
CA ASN A 350 16.11 8.52 26.06
C ASN A 350 15.93 6.97 26.06
N ASN A 351 15.45 6.39 27.19
CA ASN A 351 15.18 4.96 27.33
C ASN A 351 13.68 4.60 27.16
N LEU A 352 12.84 5.59 26.86
CA LEU A 352 11.41 5.39 26.69
C LEU A 352 11.08 5.10 25.24
N LYS A 353 10.12 4.19 25.02
CA LYS A 353 9.56 3.92 23.71
C LYS A 353 8.26 4.71 23.54
N ILE A 354 8.13 5.35 22.41
CA ILE A 354 6.87 5.92 21.92
C ILE A 354 6.52 5.09 20.69
N ASP A 355 5.34 4.51 20.65
CA ASP A 355 4.99 3.58 19.57
C ASP A 355 5.10 4.27 18.23
N PHE A 356 4.53 5.48 18.07
CA PHE A 356 4.67 6.23 16.84
C PHE A 356 4.96 7.71 17.01
N VAL A 357 5.85 8.17 16.15
CA VAL A 357 6.06 9.58 15.80
C VAL A 357 5.60 9.75 14.36
N ALA A 358 4.41 10.31 14.17
CA ALA A 358 3.78 10.49 12.88
C ALA A 358 3.91 11.96 12.44
N LYS A 359 4.49 12.20 11.24
CA LYS A 359 4.82 13.55 10.75
C LYS A 359 4.18 13.83 9.40
N LYS A 360 3.61 15.02 9.28
CA LYS A 360 3.26 15.72 8.03
C LYS A 360 3.98 17.07 7.99
N PRO A 361 4.01 17.78 6.86
CA PRO A 361 4.71 19.07 6.76
C PRO A 361 4.40 20.04 7.89
N GLU A 362 3.15 20.16 8.31
CA GLU A 362 2.71 21.13 9.32
C GLU A 362 2.24 20.48 10.63
N LYS A 363 2.32 19.16 10.76
CA LYS A 363 1.77 18.45 11.92
C LYS A 363 2.63 17.28 12.35
N THR A 364 2.99 17.25 13.64
CA THR A 364 3.54 16.08 14.33
C THR A 364 2.52 15.53 15.31
N LEU A 365 2.37 14.22 15.34
CA LEU A 365 1.50 13.49 16.26
C LEU A 365 2.31 12.40 16.95
N TYR A 366 2.20 12.32 18.27
CA TYR A 366 2.76 11.22 19.06
C TYR A 366 1.66 10.28 19.48
N VAL A 367 1.86 8.97 19.27
CA VAL A 367 0.84 7.97 19.50
C VAL A 367 1.39 6.84 20.35
N GLN A 368 0.66 6.49 21.41
CA GLN A 368 0.80 5.22 22.12
C GLN A 368 -0.38 4.31 21.78
N VAL A 369 -0.11 3.02 21.69
CA VAL A 369 -1.11 2.01 21.36
C VAL A 369 -1.10 0.93 22.42
N CYS A 370 -2.24 0.70 23.04
CA CYS A 370 -2.41 -0.27 24.10
C CYS A 370 -3.62 -1.15 23.82
N TYR A 371 -3.53 -2.45 24.11
CA TYR A 371 -4.71 -3.32 23.98
C TYR A 371 -5.82 -2.87 24.92
N LEU A 372 -5.53 -2.79 26.23
CA LEU A 372 -6.45 -2.33 27.26
C LEU A 372 -5.68 -1.50 28.31
N LEU A 373 -6.29 -0.42 28.75
CA LEU A 373 -5.82 0.44 29.85
C LEU A 373 -6.37 -0.10 31.19
N SER A 374 -6.08 -1.38 31.46
CA SER A 374 -6.78 -2.18 32.48
C SER A 374 -6.38 -1.88 33.92
N THR A 375 -5.21 -1.26 34.15
CA THR A 375 -4.72 -0.93 35.51
C THR A 375 -4.13 0.47 35.58
N PRO A 376 -4.10 1.11 36.77
CA PRO A 376 -3.46 2.40 36.94
C PRO A 376 -2.00 2.45 36.45
N GLU A 377 -1.24 1.36 36.62
CA GLU A 377 0.16 1.27 36.20
C GLU A 377 0.28 1.27 34.67
N VAL A 378 -0.66 0.62 33.97
CA VAL A 378 -0.70 0.65 32.49
C VAL A 378 -1.07 2.05 32.00
N ILE A 379 -2.09 2.68 32.62
CA ILE A 379 -2.50 4.06 32.32
C ILE A 379 -1.31 5.00 32.52
N GLU A 380 -0.66 4.96 33.67
CA GLU A 380 0.52 5.77 33.99
C GLU A 380 1.65 5.56 32.97
N ARG A 381 1.88 4.32 32.52
CA ARG A 381 2.92 4.01 31.53
C ARG A 381 2.58 4.60 30.16
N GLU A 382 1.36 4.38 29.66
CA GLU A 382 0.99 4.79 28.29
C GLU A 382 0.84 6.32 28.17
N PHE A 383 0.14 6.94 29.11
CA PHE A 383 0.01 8.39 29.11
C PHE A 383 1.28 9.08 29.61
N GLY A 384 1.92 8.56 30.67
CA GLY A 384 3.12 9.13 31.26
C GLY A 384 4.31 9.20 30.33
N ASN A 385 4.49 8.22 29.42
CA ASN A 385 5.52 8.28 28.40
C ASN A 385 5.32 9.49 27.47
N LEU A 386 4.09 9.77 27.08
CA LEU A 386 3.74 10.93 26.24
C LEU A 386 3.90 12.27 26.99
N LEU A 387 3.56 12.33 28.28
CA LEU A 387 3.72 13.52 29.11
C LEU A 387 5.19 13.95 29.25
N ARG A 388 6.14 13.02 29.15
CA ARG A 388 7.57 13.33 29.19
C ARG A 388 8.11 13.98 27.92
N ILE A 389 7.32 14.05 26.84
CA ILE A 389 7.68 14.78 25.64
C ILE A 389 7.37 16.26 25.86
N GLN A 390 8.42 17.07 26.00
CA GLN A 390 8.33 18.50 26.29
C GLN A 390 8.20 19.34 25.02
N ASP A 391 7.08 19.17 24.32
CA ASP A 391 6.68 20.01 23.19
C ASP A 391 5.15 20.12 23.12
N ASN A 392 4.67 21.02 22.25
CA ASN A 392 3.24 21.32 22.08
C ASN A 392 2.56 20.52 20.97
N HIS A 393 3.21 19.48 20.46
CA HIS A 393 2.57 18.63 19.45
C HIS A 393 1.49 17.75 20.09
N GLU A 394 0.52 17.41 19.27
CA GLU A 394 -0.60 16.57 19.68
C GLU A 394 -0.12 15.18 20.13
N LYS A 395 -0.72 14.70 21.21
CA LYS A 395 -0.44 13.41 21.82
C LYS A 395 -1.75 12.65 21.96
N ILE A 396 -1.77 11.38 21.54
CA ILE A 396 -2.95 10.52 21.64
C ILE A 396 -2.59 9.13 22.14
N VAL A 397 -3.54 8.51 22.82
CA VAL A 397 -3.52 7.08 23.16
C VAL A 397 -4.63 6.39 22.38
N VAL A 398 -4.36 5.22 21.80
CA VAL A 398 -5.35 4.41 21.10
C VAL A 398 -5.47 3.07 21.79
N SER A 399 -6.68 2.67 22.18
CA SER A 399 -6.94 1.38 22.82
C SER A 399 -8.29 0.77 22.45
N LEU A 400 -8.49 -0.49 22.84
CA LEU A 400 -9.75 -1.25 22.69
C LEU A 400 -10.61 -1.26 23.96
N ASP A 401 -10.35 -0.33 24.89
CA ASP A 401 -11.16 -0.21 26.10
C ASP A 401 -12.62 0.11 25.77
N GLU A 402 -13.52 -0.29 26.67
CA GLU A 402 -14.94 0.07 26.57
C GLU A 402 -15.19 1.51 27.06
N VAL A 403 -14.33 2.00 27.96
CA VAL A 403 -14.42 3.35 28.52
C VAL A 403 -13.51 4.29 27.76
N ASN A 404 -14.06 5.42 27.30
CA ASN A 404 -13.29 6.47 26.69
C ASN A 404 -12.72 7.42 27.77
N PHE A 405 -11.41 7.47 27.88
CA PHE A 405 -10.70 8.48 28.68
C PHE A 405 -10.66 9.77 27.87
N SER A 406 -11.70 10.60 27.91
CA SER A 406 -11.89 11.75 27.02
C SER A 406 -10.70 12.72 27.01
N ASP A 407 -10.04 12.93 28.14
CA ASP A 407 -8.81 13.70 28.31
C ASP A 407 -8.01 13.23 29.53
N TYR A 408 -6.71 13.04 29.37
CA TYR A 408 -5.78 12.77 30.45
C TYR A 408 -4.62 13.79 30.39
N GLN A 409 -4.72 14.89 31.13
CA GLN A 409 -3.71 15.96 31.15
C GLN A 409 -3.36 16.51 29.74
N GLY A 410 -4.38 16.74 28.92
CA GLY A 410 -4.24 17.22 27.55
C GLY A 410 -3.93 16.15 26.50
N ILE A 411 -3.88 14.87 26.90
CA ILE A 411 -3.71 13.73 25.99
C ILE A 411 -5.09 13.12 25.72
N ARG A 412 -5.49 13.08 24.44
CA ARG A 412 -6.76 12.47 24.04
C ARG A 412 -6.64 10.96 23.89
N HIS A 413 -7.68 10.25 24.30
CA HIS A 413 -7.85 8.84 24.05
C HIS A 413 -8.82 8.63 22.89
N PHE A 414 -8.50 7.69 22.01
CA PHE A 414 -9.33 7.29 20.87
C PHE A 414 -9.51 5.78 20.83
N HIS A 415 -10.69 5.36 20.41
CA HIS A 415 -10.85 4.00 19.94
C HIS A 415 -10.39 3.88 18.47
N PRO A 416 -9.88 2.71 18.04
CA PRO A 416 -9.40 2.55 16.67
C PRO A 416 -10.46 2.78 15.60
N TRP A 417 -11.74 2.53 15.90
CA TRP A 417 -12.88 2.82 15.02
C TRP A 417 -13.27 4.31 14.96
N GLU A 418 -12.58 5.17 15.67
CA GLU A 418 -12.73 6.64 15.63
C GLU A 418 -11.57 7.31 14.90
N LEU A 419 -10.49 6.59 14.60
CA LEU A 419 -9.27 7.12 14.00
C LEU A 419 -9.45 7.32 12.48
N LYS A 420 -10.04 8.46 12.11
CA LYS A 420 -10.33 8.88 10.72
C LYS A 420 -9.37 9.96 10.22
#